data_c966de4ae894c809ec1d81ced97a6ca1
#
_entry.id   c966de4ae894c809ec1d81ced97a6ca1
#
_cell.length_a   1.000
_cell.length_b   1.000
_cell.length_c   1.000
_cell.angle_alpha   90.00
_cell.angle_beta   90.00
_cell.angle_gamma   90.00
#
_symmetry.space_group_name_H-M   'P 1'
#
loop_
_entity.id
_entity.type
_entity.pdbx_description
1 polymer ?
#
loop_
_entity_poly.entity_id
_entity_poly.type
_entity_poly.pdbx_seq_one_letter_code
_entity_poly.pdbx_strand_id
1 'polypeptide(L)'
;MPRTLTEGVGEQSDPRPVRRAGADPATTVVRSGQALAPDFTCPVCLRILRKTEIVVECLHRFCGECIQKCLRVAKHECPSCRIKVPSRRSLKRDAAFDALIATVYPDLDAYERGDEAETRQFNEKRRRQTGDRRA
;
A
#
# COMPACT_ATOMS: atom_id res chain seq x y z
N MET A 1 49.74 -18.71 14.87
CA MET A 1 49.15 -17.39 15.14
C MET A 1 47.73 -17.37 14.76
N PRO A 2 46.84 -17.34 15.74
CA PRO A 2 45.47 -17.14 15.41
C PRO A 2 45.34 -15.76 14.82
N ARG A 3 45.09 -15.70 13.58
CA ARG A 3 44.63 -14.47 13.00
C ARG A 3 43.21 -14.29 13.43
N THR A 4 43.06 -13.41 14.30
CA THR A 4 41.75 -12.86 14.51
C THR A 4 41.37 -12.14 13.24
N LEU A 5 40.69 -12.87 12.42
CA LEU A 5 40.00 -12.27 11.33
C LEU A 5 38.77 -11.64 11.88
N THR A 6 38.98 -10.52 12.42
CA THR A 6 37.89 -9.59 12.72
C THR A 6 37.55 -8.80 11.50
N GLU A 7 37.98 -9.42 10.40
CA GLU A 7 37.68 -8.80 9.24
C GLU A 7 36.35 -9.00 8.82
N GLY A 8 35.86 -8.01 8.53
CA GLY A 8 34.72 -7.90 7.73
C GLY A 8 33.44 -8.26 8.47
N VAL A 9 33.33 -7.77 9.59
CA VAL A 9 32.12 -7.11 9.84
C VAL A 9 32.04 -6.10 8.73
N GLY A 10 31.49 -6.56 7.62
CA GLY A 10 31.04 -5.65 6.61
C GLY A 10 30.26 -4.62 7.38
N GLU A 11 30.79 -3.46 7.44
CA GLU A 11 30.09 -2.28 7.83
C GLU A 11 28.85 -2.31 7.01
N GLN A 12 27.87 -3.04 7.51
CA GLN A 12 26.51 -2.78 7.12
C GLN A 12 26.32 -1.38 7.61
N SER A 13 26.66 -0.45 6.77
CA SER A 13 26.22 0.90 6.95
C SER A 13 24.72 0.79 7.05
N ASP A 14 24.24 0.73 8.26
CA ASP A 14 22.86 1.04 8.55
C ASP A 14 22.56 2.25 7.69
N PRO A 15 21.53 2.21 6.86
CA PRO A 15 21.10 3.39 6.18
C PRO A 15 20.80 4.38 7.28
N ARG A 16 21.75 5.24 7.53
CA ARG A 16 21.57 6.31 8.50
C ARG A 16 20.26 6.95 8.11
N PRO A 17 19.32 7.09 9.03
CA PRO A 17 18.12 7.81 8.75
C PRO A 17 18.59 9.14 8.16
N VAL A 18 18.29 9.34 6.90
CA VAL A 18 18.60 10.60 6.23
C VAL A 18 17.87 11.63 7.05
N ARG A 19 18.62 12.29 7.91
CA ARG A 19 18.08 13.42 8.65
C ARG A 19 17.73 14.44 7.57
N ARG A 20 16.45 14.50 7.27
CA ARG A 20 15.95 15.57 6.44
C ARG A 20 16.26 16.86 7.20
N ALA A 21 17.18 17.61 6.66
CA ALA A 21 17.57 18.88 7.23
C ALA A 21 16.32 19.70 7.51
N GLY A 22 16.10 20.05 8.77
CA GLY A 22 15.01 20.90 9.17
C GLY A 22 13.81 20.22 9.84
N ALA A 23 13.83 18.91 10.03
CA ALA A 23 12.77 18.27 10.80
C ALA A 23 13.19 18.17 12.26
N ASP A 24 12.60 19.01 13.09
CA ASP A 24 12.66 18.88 14.54
C ASP A 24 11.98 17.55 14.93
N PRO A 25 12.62 16.67 15.70
CA PRO A 25 12.00 15.40 16.13
C PRO A 25 10.72 15.60 16.95
N ALA A 26 10.48 16.79 17.45
CA ALA A 26 9.25 17.17 18.13
C ALA A 26 8.15 17.65 17.18
N THR A 27 8.43 17.83 15.90
CA THR A 27 7.44 18.32 14.95
C THR A 27 6.55 17.17 14.48
N THR A 28 5.31 17.17 14.93
CA THR A 28 4.29 16.25 14.43
C THR A 28 3.74 16.76 13.11
N VAL A 29 3.94 15.99 12.04
CA VAL A 29 3.35 16.30 10.75
C VAL A 29 1.98 15.65 10.68
N VAL A 30 0.95 16.48 10.60
CA VAL A 30 -0.42 16.00 10.40
C VAL A 30 -0.67 15.86 8.89
N ARG A 31 -1.02 14.66 8.46
CA ARG A 31 -1.45 14.39 7.09
C ARG A 31 -2.87 13.89 7.07
N SER A 32 -3.64 14.33 6.08
CA SER A 32 -4.99 13.82 5.87
C SER A 32 -4.96 12.36 5.42
N GLY A 33 -6.02 11.61 5.72
CA GLY A 33 -6.19 10.24 5.22
C GLY A 33 -6.14 10.19 3.68
N GLN A 34 -6.67 11.19 2.99
CA GLN A 34 -6.59 11.31 1.54
C GLN A 34 -5.17 11.43 1.02
N ALA A 35 -4.31 12.18 1.70
CA ALA A 35 -2.90 12.33 1.31
C ALA A 35 -2.12 11.02 1.46
N LEU A 36 -2.52 10.14 2.36
CA LEU A 36 -1.90 8.83 2.59
C LEU A 36 -2.56 7.71 1.77
N ALA A 37 -3.71 7.94 1.18
CA ALA A 37 -4.47 6.92 0.46
C ALA A 37 -3.65 6.17 -0.61
N PRO A 38 -2.78 6.80 -1.41
CA PRO A 38 -1.96 6.09 -2.40
C PRO A 38 -1.07 5.00 -1.79
N ASP A 39 -0.58 5.20 -0.56
CA ASP A 39 0.29 4.25 0.12
C ASP A 39 -0.48 3.06 0.70
N PHE A 40 -1.78 3.20 0.89
CA PHE A 40 -2.68 2.20 1.49
C PHE A 40 -3.68 1.61 0.50
N THR A 41 -3.51 1.86 -0.79
CA THR A 41 -4.44 1.43 -1.83
C THR A 41 -4.03 0.09 -2.41
N CYS A 42 -4.99 -0.84 -2.51
CA CYS A 42 -4.80 -2.10 -3.22
C CYS A 42 -4.74 -1.87 -4.73
N PRO A 43 -3.69 -2.34 -5.43
CA PRO A 43 -3.58 -2.17 -6.88
C PRO A 43 -4.64 -2.92 -7.68
N VAL A 44 -5.30 -3.92 -7.09
CA VAL A 44 -6.29 -4.76 -7.77
C VAL A 44 -7.68 -4.15 -7.71
N CYS A 45 -8.16 -3.85 -6.50
CA CYS A 45 -9.51 -3.29 -6.34
C CYS A 45 -9.55 -1.76 -6.25
N LEU A 46 -8.41 -1.11 -6.17
CA LEU A 46 -8.24 0.35 -6.04
C LEU A 46 -8.91 0.95 -4.80
N ARG A 47 -9.12 0.14 -3.79
CA ARG A 47 -9.65 0.53 -2.48
C ARG A 47 -8.56 0.46 -1.43
N ILE A 48 -8.83 1.00 -0.25
CA ILE A 48 -7.93 0.86 0.88
C ILE A 48 -7.78 -0.62 1.24
N LEU A 49 -6.55 -1.03 1.53
CA LEU A 49 -6.22 -2.42 1.85
C LEU A 49 -7.03 -2.94 3.04
N ARG A 50 -7.62 -4.10 2.88
CA ARG A 50 -8.34 -4.84 3.93
C ARG A 50 -7.78 -6.24 4.03
N LYS A 51 -7.53 -6.70 5.27
CA LYS A 51 -6.91 -8.01 5.51
C LYS A 51 -5.63 -8.15 4.68
N THR A 52 -4.74 -7.19 4.82
CA THR A 52 -3.54 -7.07 3.99
C THR A 52 -2.72 -8.33 4.00
N GLU A 53 -2.40 -8.83 2.82
CA GLU A 53 -1.42 -9.89 2.61
C GLU A 53 -0.25 -9.36 1.79
N ILE A 54 0.94 -9.76 2.17
CA ILE A 54 2.18 -9.38 1.52
C ILE A 54 2.76 -10.58 0.77
N VAL A 55 3.22 -10.35 -0.45
CA VAL A 55 4.00 -11.34 -1.21
C VAL A 55 5.44 -11.31 -0.70
N VAL A 56 5.90 -12.42 -0.18
CA VAL A 56 7.22 -12.50 0.50
C VAL A 56 8.36 -12.19 -0.46
N GLU A 57 8.25 -12.61 -1.71
CA GLU A 57 9.32 -12.45 -2.71
C GLU A 57 9.52 -11.00 -3.17
N CYS A 58 8.46 -10.22 -3.26
CA CYS A 58 8.53 -8.85 -3.80
C CYS A 58 8.03 -7.78 -2.82
N LEU A 59 7.50 -8.18 -1.68
CA LEU A 59 6.97 -7.31 -0.63
C LEU A 59 5.82 -6.38 -1.06
N HIS A 60 5.15 -6.68 -2.15
CA HIS A 60 3.94 -5.97 -2.53
C HIS A 60 2.74 -6.39 -1.67
N ARG A 61 1.91 -5.43 -1.32
CA ARG A 61 0.75 -5.63 -0.46
C ARG A 61 -0.54 -5.55 -1.26
N PHE A 62 -1.46 -6.45 -0.94
CA PHE A 62 -2.78 -6.53 -1.56
C PHE A 62 -3.83 -6.88 -0.51
N CYS A 63 -5.10 -6.62 -0.81
CA CYS A 63 -6.19 -7.21 -0.04
C CYS A 63 -6.09 -8.74 -0.12
N GLY A 64 -6.28 -9.43 0.99
CA GLY A 64 -6.19 -10.89 1.03
C GLY A 64 -7.09 -11.57 0.01
N GLU A 65 -8.32 -11.11 -0.13
CA GLU A 65 -9.26 -11.64 -1.13
C GLU A 65 -8.80 -11.37 -2.56
N CYS A 66 -8.25 -10.20 -2.83
CA CYS A 66 -7.81 -9.81 -4.17
C CYS A 66 -6.64 -10.67 -4.64
N ILE A 67 -5.60 -10.83 -3.82
CA ILE A 67 -4.43 -11.62 -4.22
C ILE A 67 -4.75 -13.10 -4.33
N GLN A 68 -5.55 -13.64 -3.43
CA GLN A 68 -5.96 -15.04 -3.49
C GLN A 68 -6.80 -15.32 -4.73
N LYS A 69 -7.69 -14.41 -5.09
CA LYS A 69 -8.48 -14.52 -6.31
C LYS A 69 -7.59 -14.42 -7.56
N CYS A 70 -6.65 -13.49 -7.59
CA CYS A 70 -5.72 -13.38 -8.70
C CYS A 70 -4.88 -14.63 -8.92
N LEU A 71 -4.37 -15.24 -7.84
CA LEU A 71 -3.61 -16.48 -7.93
C LEU A 71 -4.46 -17.70 -8.35
N ARG A 72 -5.74 -17.67 -8.06
CA ARG A 72 -6.66 -18.77 -8.40
C ARG A 72 -7.16 -18.68 -9.83
N VAL A 73 -7.46 -17.48 -10.31
CA VAL A 73 -8.14 -17.24 -11.60
C VAL A 73 -7.17 -16.85 -12.70
N ALA A 74 -6.13 -16.12 -12.36
CA ALA A 74 -5.12 -15.66 -13.30
C ALA A 74 -3.82 -16.46 -13.18
N LYS A 75 -2.75 -15.94 -13.72
CA LYS A 75 -1.42 -16.55 -13.58
C LYS A 75 -0.93 -16.41 -12.15
N HIS A 76 -0.12 -17.37 -11.70
CA HIS A 76 0.55 -17.32 -10.40
C HIS A 76 1.68 -16.28 -10.40
N GLU A 77 1.31 -15.03 -10.55
CA GLU A 77 2.21 -13.90 -10.62
C GLU A 77 1.71 -12.75 -9.73
N CYS A 78 2.65 -11.96 -9.21
CA CYS A 78 2.31 -10.73 -8.51
C CYS A 78 1.65 -9.73 -9.48
N PRO A 79 0.45 -9.20 -9.17
CA PRO A 79 -0.22 -8.25 -10.06
C PRO A 79 0.56 -6.94 -10.31
N SER A 80 1.45 -6.57 -9.41
CA SER A 80 2.24 -5.34 -9.53
C SER A 80 3.54 -5.51 -10.31
N CYS A 81 4.33 -6.55 -10.00
CA CYS A 81 5.67 -6.73 -10.59
C CYS A 81 5.81 -8.00 -11.43
N ARG A 82 4.79 -8.83 -11.50
CA ARG A 82 4.73 -10.08 -12.27
C ARG A 82 5.75 -11.13 -11.85
N ILE A 83 6.34 -11.02 -10.69
CA ILE A 83 7.18 -12.08 -10.15
C ILE A 83 6.32 -13.31 -9.87
N LYS A 84 6.87 -14.50 -10.05
CA LYS A 84 6.13 -15.73 -9.79
C LYS A 84 5.81 -15.90 -8.32
N VAL A 85 4.56 -16.19 -8.03
CA VAL A 85 4.06 -16.54 -6.71
C VAL A 85 3.56 -17.99 -6.77
N PRO A 86 4.41 -18.96 -6.45
CA PRO A 86 4.09 -20.36 -6.74
C PRO A 86 2.93 -20.92 -5.92
N SER A 87 2.67 -20.38 -4.74
CA SER A 87 1.57 -20.84 -3.89
C SER A 87 1.14 -19.80 -2.86
N ARG A 88 0.06 -20.09 -2.16
CA ARG A 88 -0.40 -19.29 -1.01
C ARG A 88 0.64 -19.19 0.12
N ARG A 89 1.60 -20.10 0.18
CA ARG A 89 2.69 -20.05 1.16
C ARG A 89 3.59 -18.85 0.98
N SER A 90 3.62 -18.28 -0.21
CA SER A 90 4.32 -17.03 -0.49
C SER A 90 3.57 -15.78 0.00
N LEU A 91 2.35 -15.95 0.48
CA LEU A 91 1.54 -14.88 1.05
C LEU A 91 1.60 -14.93 2.58
N LYS A 92 1.88 -13.81 3.19
CA LYS A 92 1.81 -13.64 4.65
C LYS A 92 0.87 -12.50 5.00
N ARG A 93 0.10 -12.70 6.04
CA ARG A 93 -0.75 -11.66 6.57
C ARG A 93 0.09 -10.58 7.25
N ASP A 94 -0.18 -9.33 6.90
CA ASP A 94 0.48 -8.17 7.49
C ASP A 94 -0.46 -7.48 8.49
N ALA A 95 -0.58 -8.07 9.67
CA ALA A 95 -1.44 -7.54 10.73
C ALA A 95 -0.98 -6.17 11.24
N ALA A 96 0.32 -5.91 11.23
CA ALA A 96 0.87 -4.62 11.64
C ALA A 96 0.43 -3.50 10.68
N PHE A 97 0.39 -3.78 9.40
CA PHE A 97 -0.09 -2.84 8.39
C PHE A 97 -1.59 -2.59 8.50
N ASP A 98 -2.37 -3.63 8.76
CA ASP A 98 -3.81 -3.49 9.05
C ASP A 98 -4.07 -2.63 10.27
N ALA A 99 -3.27 -2.77 11.33
CA ALA A 99 -3.36 -1.93 12.53
C ALA A 99 -3.03 -0.46 12.22
N LEU A 100 -2.04 -0.21 11.37
CA LEU A 100 -1.70 1.13 10.91
C LEU A 100 -2.85 1.75 10.13
N ILE A 101 -3.46 1.02 9.23
CA ILE A 101 -4.64 1.46 8.47
C ILE A 101 -5.80 1.79 9.39
N ALA A 102 -6.07 0.96 10.40
CA ALA A 102 -7.11 1.21 11.38
C ALA A 102 -6.86 2.48 12.21
N THR A 103 -5.61 2.83 12.42
CA THR A 103 -5.24 4.08 13.11
C THR A 103 -5.47 5.30 12.22
N VAL A 104 -5.15 5.21 10.94
CA VAL A 104 -5.33 6.30 9.96
C VAL A 104 -6.80 6.46 9.57
N TYR A 105 -7.51 5.37 9.40
CA TYR A 105 -8.92 5.32 9.01
C TYR A 105 -9.74 4.56 10.07
N PRO A 106 -10.12 5.19 11.19
CA PRO A 106 -10.86 4.51 12.26
C PRO A 106 -12.22 3.95 11.78
N ASP A 107 -12.86 4.61 10.82
CA ASP A 107 -14.04 4.13 10.14
C ASP A 107 -13.78 4.09 8.63
N LEU A 108 -13.26 2.97 8.18
CA LEU A 108 -12.90 2.78 6.78
C LEU A 108 -14.12 2.79 5.86
N ASP A 109 -15.24 2.24 6.30
CA ASP A 109 -16.48 2.23 5.51
C ASP A 109 -17.03 3.65 5.30
N ALA A 110 -16.97 4.49 6.31
CA ALA A 110 -17.35 5.88 6.19
C ALA A 110 -16.43 6.66 5.24
N TYR A 111 -15.14 6.40 5.31
CA TYR A 111 -14.15 6.99 4.43
C TYR A 111 -14.41 6.62 2.96
N GLU A 112 -14.62 5.34 2.68
CA GLU A 112 -14.89 4.86 1.32
C GLU A 112 -16.21 5.39 0.77
N ARG A 113 -17.26 5.50 1.60
CA ARG A 113 -18.52 6.13 1.20
C ARG A 113 -18.37 7.60 0.84
N GLY A 114 -17.55 8.32 1.59
CA GLY A 114 -17.23 9.72 1.29
C GLY A 114 -16.51 9.88 -0.04
N ASP A 115 -15.51 9.05 -0.29
CA ASP A 115 -14.74 9.05 -1.52
C ASP A 115 -15.61 8.69 -2.74
N GLU A 116 -16.46 7.68 -2.62
CA GLU A 116 -17.44 7.32 -3.66
C GLU A 116 -18.43 8.45 -3.97
N ALA A 117 -18.87 9.16 -2.93
CA ALA A 117 -19.78 10.29 -3.10
C ALA A 117 -19.10 11.46 -3.84
N GLU A 118 -17.87 11.78 -3.49
CA GLU A 118 -17.08 12.82 -4.19
C GLU A 118 -16.83 12.44 -5.65
N THR A 119 -16.45 11.22 -5.89
CA THR A 119 -16.23 10.70 -7.26
C THR A 119 -17.51 10.76 -8.08
N ARG A 120 -18.65 10.42 -7.49
CA ARG A 120 -19.95 10.48 -8.15
C ARG A 120 -20.33 11.91 -8.53
N GLN A 121 -20.13 12.85 -7.61
CA GLN A 121 -20.39 14.27 -7.86
C GLN A 121 -19.49 14.82 -8.96
N PHE A 122 -18.21 14.45 -8.93
CA PHE A 122 -17.25 14.86 -9.95
C PHE A 122 -17.65 14.33 -11.34
N ASN A 123 -18.00 13.07 -11.43
CA ASN A 123 -18.44 12.44 -12.67
C ASN A 123 -19.74 13.05 -13.20
N GLU A 124 -20.67 13.40 -12.31
CA GLU A 124 -21.91 14.06 -12.68
C GLU A 124 -21.67 15.47 -13.23
N LYS A 125 -20.81 16.25 -12.56
CA LYS A 125 -20.41 17.56 -13.07
C LYS A 125 -19.77 17.45 -14.46
N ARG A 126 -18.90 16.48 -14.63
CA ARG A 126 -18.24 16.21 -15.91
C ARG A 126 -19.24 15.83 -17.00
N ARG A 127 -20.23 14.99 -16.70
CA ARG A 127 -21.30 14.62 -17.63
C ARG A 127 -22.12 15.83 -18.06
N ARG A 128 -22.45 16.72 -17.14
CA ARG A 128 -23.18 17.95 -17.46
C ARG A 128 -22.40 18.86 -18.40
N GLN A 129 -21.09 18.95 -18.21
CA GLN A 129 -20.23 19.75 -19.07
C GLN A 129 -20.03 19.15 -20.46
N THR A 130 -20.03 17.83 -20.57
CA THR A 130 -19.83 17.13 -21.86
C THR A 130 -21.14 16.79 -22.56
N GLY A 131 -22.25 16.70 -21.82
CA GLY A 131 -23.59 16.41 -22.35
C GLY A 131 -24.18 17.51 -23.24
N ASP A 132 -23.72 18.73 -23.08
CA ASP A 132 -24.13 19.87 -23.88
C ASP A 132 -23.53 19.89 -25.31
N ARG A 133 -22.60 18.95 -25.60
CA ARG A 133 -22.01 18.84 -26.93
C ARG A 133 -22.63 17.77 -27.83
N ARG A 134 -23.67 17.11 -27.36
CA ARG A 134 -24.39 16.08 -28.13
C ARG A 134 -25.85 16.47 -28.41
N ALA A 135 -26.10 17.71 -28.57
CA ALA A 135 -27.37 18.14 -29.17
C ALA A 135 -27.22 18.21 -30.68
#